data_48e28ab9b002d9765b9db6de6fc31d38
#
_entry.id   48e28ab9b002d9765b9db6de6fc31d38
#
_cell.length_a   1.000
_cell.length_b   1.000
_cell.length_c   1.000
_cell.angle_alpha   90.00
_cell.angle_beta   90.00
_cell.angle_gamma   90.00
#
_symmetry.space_group_name_H-M   'P 1'
#
loop_
_entity.id
_entity.type
_entity.pdbx_description
1 polymer ?
#
loop_
_entity_poly.entity_id
_entity_poly.type
_entity_poly.pdbx_seq_one_letter_code
_entity_poly.pdbx_strand_id
1 'polypeptide(L)'
;QEGFNVVPTATAARLTMNREGIRRLAAEELGLPTSPYRFVDDLAGFREAVAALGMPCVVKPIMSSSGKGQSTVRSAADVEPAWEVAQQGGRAGGGRVIVEGFVEFDYEITLLTVRHVDGTTFLQPIGHRQEGGDYQESWQPQPMADAALARAQAMAGEVTAALGGRGIFGVELFVRGDEVLFSEVSPRPHDTGM
;
A
#
# COMPACT_ATOMS: atom_id res chain seq x y z
N GLN A 1 23.67 -1.86 -10.80
CA GLN A 1 24.27 -2.73 -9.75
C GLN A 1 25.64 -3.20 -10.25
N GLU A 2 26.64 -2.38 -10.15
CA GLU A 2 28.00 -2.58 -10.66
C GLU A 2 28.79 -3.60 -9.80
N GLY A 3 28.29 -4.84 -9.66
CA GLY A 3 28.96 -5.91 -8.91
C GLY A 3 28.79 -5.84 -7.38
N PHE A 4 28.06 -4.86 -6.85
CA PHE A 4 27.77 -4.76 -5.42
C PHE A 4 26.49 -5.51 -5.05
N ASN A 5 26.49 -6.15 -3.89
CA ASN A 5 25.29 -6.74 -3.30
C ASN A 5 24.47 -5.63 -2.62
N VAL A 6 23.46 -5.12 -3.31
CA VAL A 6 22.62 -4.02 -2.84
C VAL A 6 21.29 -4.56 -2.32
N VAL A 7 20.92 -4.17 -1.09
CA VAL A 7 19.68 -4.55 -0.43
C VAL A 7 18.96 -3.25 0.02
N PRO A 8 17.72 -3.02 -0.39
CA PRO A 8 16.91 -3.80 -1.34
C PRO A 8 17.46 -3.74 -2.77
N THR A 9 16.95 -4.59 -3.67
CA THR A 9 17.32 -4.52 -5.10
C THR A 9 16.82 -3.21 -5.72
N ALA A 10 17.47 -2.76 -6.79
CA ALA A 10 17.00 -1.58 -7.55
C ALA A 10 15.58 -1.77 -8.09
N THR A 11 15.20 -3.00 -8.48
CA THR A 11 13.84 -3.33 -8.93
C THR A 11 12.83 -3.17 -7.79
N ALA A 12 13.12 -3.74 -6.62
CA ALA A 12 12.25 -3.58 -5.44
C ALA A 12 12.08 -2.10 -5.09
N ALA A 13 13.16 -1.34 -5.00
CA ALA A 13 13.11 0.10 -4.71
C ALA A 13 12.28 0.86 -5.75
N ARG A 14 12.49 0.62 -7.05
CA ARG A 14 11.75 1.30 -8.13
C ARG A 14 10.26 1.01 -8.08
N LEU A 15 9.86 -0.25 -7.89
CA LEU A 15 8.44 -0.64 -7.86
C LEU A 15 7.74 -0.10 -6.63
N THR A 16 8.36 -0.17 -5.45
CA THR A 16 7.74 0.24 -4.19
C THR A 16 7.73 1.76 -3.98
N MET A 17 8.61 2.51 -4.66
CA MET A 17 8.56 3.99 -4.67
C MET A 17 7.44 4.55 -5.52
N ASN A 18 6.83 3.75 -6.38
CA ASN A 18 5.80 4.13 -7.32
C ASN A 18 4.52 3.31 -7.06
N ARG A 19 3.47 3.95 -6.57
CA ARG A 19 2.19 3.28 -6.27
C ARG A 19 1.57 2.58 -7.48
N GLU A 20 1.76 3.09 -8.68
CA GLU A 20 1.28 2.42 -9.89
C GLU A 20 2.05 1.10 -10.12
N GLY A 21 3.38 1.14 -9.98
CA GLY A 21 4.21 -0.04 -10.17
C GLY A 21 3.85 -1.17 -9.22
N ILE A 22 3.77 -0.87 -7.94
CA ILE A 22 3.45 -1.90 -6.94
C ILE A 22 1.99 -2.35 -7.00
N ARG A 23 1.05 -1.45 -7.29
CA ARG A 23 -0.38 -1.81 -7.41
C ARG A 23 -0.61 -2.73 -8.61
N ARG A 24 0.00 -2.44 -9.77
CA ARG A 24 -0.11 -3.30 -10.94
C ARG A 24 0.53 -4.65 -10.71
N LEU A 25 1.72 -4.69 -10.11
CA LEU A 25 2.36 -5.95 -9.73
C LEU A 25 1.41 -6.80 -8.86
N ALA A 26 0.87 -6.22 -7.78
CA ALA A 26 0.00 -6.95 -6.87
C ALA A 26 -1.33 -7.39 -7.52
N ALA A 27 -2.05 -6.46 -8.15
CA ALA A 27 -3.41 -6.71 -8.64
C ALA A 27 -3.44 -7.38 -10.02
N GLU A 28 -2.57 -6.95 -10.96
CA GLU A 28 -2.67 -7.37 -12.37
C GLU A 28 -1.75 -8.54 -12.70
N GLU A 29 -0.53 -8.58 -12.12
CA GLU A 29 0.42 -9.65 -12.39
C GLU A 29 0.28 -10.83 -11.44
N LEU A 30 0.08 -10.56 -10.12
CA LEU A 30 -0.05 -11.60 -9.10
C LEU A 30 -1.52 -11.97 -8.81
N GLY A 31 -2.49 -11.18 -9.25
CA GLY A 31 -3.91 -11.42 -9.00
C GLY A 31 -4.31 -11.33 -7.54
N LEU A 32 -3.56 -10.61 -6.72
CA LEU A 32 -3.85 -10.44 -5.30
C LEU A 32 -5.08 -9.54 -5.10
N PRO A 33 -5.95 -9.84 -4.12
CA PRO A 33 -7.05 -8.96 -3.79
C PRO A 33 -6.53 -7.61 -3.25
N THR A 34 -7.02 -6.52 -3.82
CA THR A 34 -6.71 -5.13 -3.46
C THR A 34 -7.99 -4.31 -3.43
N SER A 35 -7.92 -3.07 -2.92
CA SER A 35 -9.00 -2.10 -3.17
C SER A 35 -9.20 -1.91 -4.68
N PRO A 36 -10.42 -1.70 -5.18
CA PRO A 36 -10.66 -1.25 -6.56
C PRO A 36 -9.94 0.07 -6.80
N TYR A 37 -9.33 0.26 -7.98
CA TYR A 37 -8.55 1.48 -8.23
C TYR A 37 -8.61 1.96 -9.68
N ARG A 38 -8.26 3.24 -9.88
CA ARG A 38 -8.02 3.85 -11.19
C ARG A 38 -6.82 4.79 -11.11
N PHE A 39 -6.02 4.83 -12.17
CA PHE A 39 -4.96 5.84 -12.34
C PHE A 39 -5.47 6.92 -13.27
N VAL A 40 -5.24 8.18 -12.91
CA VAL A 40 -5.71 9.34 -13.67
C VAL A 40 -4.64 10.44 -13.70
N ASP A 41 -4.63 11.20 -14.79
CA ASP A 41 -3.61 12.21 -15.07
C ASP A 41 -4.13 13.65 -14.96
N ASP A 42 -5.45 13.82 -14.96
CA ASP A 42 -6.10 15.13 -14.95
C ASP A 42 -7.39 15.14 -14.13
N LEU A 43 -7.93 16.32 -13.89
CA LEU A 43 -9.14 16.52 -13.10
C LEU A 43 -10.39 15.90 -13.74
N ALA A 44 -10.45 15.85 -15.08
CA ALA A 44 -11.60 15.26 -15.76
C ALA A 44 -11.63 13.74 -15.52
N GLY A 45 -10.50 13.05 -15.73
CA GLY A 45 -10.34 11.64 -15.42
C GLY A 45 -10.53 11.35 -13.91
N PHE A 46 -10.13 12.29 -13.04
CA PHE A 46 -10.36 12.13 -11.60
C PHE A 46 -11.87 12.14 -11.26
N ARG A 47 -12.65 13.05 -11.81
CA ARG A 47 -14.10 13.06 -11.63
C ARG A 47 -14.77 11.78 -12.15
N GLU A 48 -14.34 11.28 -13.31
CA GLU A 48 -14.81 10.00 -13.85
C GLU A 48 -14.45 8.81 -12.96
N ALA A 49 -13.22 8.80 -12.43
CA ALA A 49 -12.78 7.75 -11.51
C ALA A 49 -13.59 7.74 -10.22
N VAL A 50 -13.83 8.91 -9.61
CA VAL A 50 -14.69 9.04 -8.42
C VAL A 50 -16.12 8.57 -8.72
N ALA A 51 -16.68 8.95 -9.85
CA ALA A 51 -18.03 8.52 -10.26
C ALA A 51 -18.11 6.98 -10.45
N ALA A 52 -17.07 6.37 -11.00
CA ALA A 52 -17.02 4.94 -11.27
C ALA A 52 -16.76 4.09 -10.03
N LEU A 53 -15.90 4.55 -9.10
CA LEU A 53 -15.57 3.83 -7.86
C LEU A 53 -16.59 4.08 -6.75
N GLY A 54 -17.32 5.20 -6.84
CA GLY A 54 -18.23 5.64 -5.79
C GLY A 54 -17.54 6.39 -4.66
N MET A 55 -18.35 6.90 -3.74
CA MET A 55 -17.90 7.58 -2.54
C MET A 55 -18.34 6.81 -1.28
N PRO A 56 -17.50 6.73 -0.23
CA PRO A 56 -16.20 7.37 -0.16
C PRO A 56 -15.13 6.67 -1.03
N CYS A 57 -14.12 7.44 -1.48
CA CYS A 57 -12.92 6.91 -2.09
C CYS A 57 -11.68 7.71 -1.64
N VAL A 58 -10.49 7.17 -1.85
CA VAL A 58 -9.23 7.78 -1.42
C VAL A 58 -8.39 8.14 -2.64
N VAL A 59 -7.89 9.36 -2.69
CA VAL A 59 -6.92 9.79 -3.70
C VAL A 59 -5.54 9.95 -3.11
N LYS A 60 -4.52 9.48 -3.83
CA LYS A 60 -3.10 9.55 -3.41
C LYS A 60 -2.23 9.91 -4.61
N PRO A 61 -1.21 10.78 -4.46
CA PRO A 61 -0.18 10.93 -5.49
C PRO A 61 0.55 9.61 -5.72
N ILE A 62 1.00 9.38 -6.96
CA ILE A 62 1.76 8.16 -7.31
C ILE A 62 3.05 8.05 -6.51
N MET A 63 3.73 9.16 -6.26
CA MET A 63 4.95 9.20 -5.48
C MET A 63 4.78 10.13 -4.26
N SER A 64 4.39 9.55 -3.15
CA SER A 64 4.33 10.23 -1.85
C SER A 64 4.56 9.23 -0.72
N SER A 65 4.79 9.72 0.50
CA SER A 65 4.93 8.90 1.70
C SER A 65 4.26 9.59 2.89
N SER A 66 3.97 8.84 3.93
CA SER A 66 3.42 9.35 5.19
C SER A 66 2.16 10.19 4.96
N GLY A 67 1.22 9.69 4.18
CA GLY A 67 -0.06 10.34 3.93
C GLY A 67 -0.03 11.66 3.15
N LYS A 68 1.14 12.18 2.77
CA LYS A 68 1.24 13.49 2.08
C LYS A 68 0.50 13.48 0.76
N GLY A 69 -0.40 14.45 0.59
CA GLY A 69 -1.25 14.57 -0.59
C GLY A 69 -2.40 13.55 -0.66
N GLN A 70 -2.60 12.74 0.37
CA GLN A 70 -3.73 11.84 0.47
C GLN A 70 -4.97 12.58 0.96
N SER A 71 -6.12 12.28 0.35
CA SER A 71 -7.42 12.79 0.78
C SER A 71 -8.50 11.73 0.62
N THR A 72 -9.52 11.79 1.46
CA THR A 72 -10.74 11.00 1.31
C THR A 72 -11.83 11.87 0.72
N VAL A 73 -12.38 11.46 -0.42
CA VAL A 73 -13.53 12.09 -1.09
C VAL A 73 -14.80 11.42 -0.56
N ARG A 74 -15.58 12.14 0.21
CA ARG A 74 -16.82 11.64 0.84
C ARG A 74 -18.08 12.18 0.15
N SER A 75 -17.94 13.30 -0.53
CA SER A 75 -19.02 14.00 -1.22
C SER A 75 -18.51 14.67 -2.50
N ALA A 76 -19.42 15.11 -3.35
CA ALA A 76 -19.06 15.84 -4.58
C ALA A 76 -18.30 17.14 -4.29
N ALA A 77 -18.51 17.76 -3.12
CA ALA A 77 -17.82 18.99 -2.72
C ALA A 77 -16.33 18.76 -2.42
N ASP A 78 -15.93 17.52 -2.14
CA ASP A 78 -14.55 17.18 -1.80
C ASP A 78 -13.67 16.93 -3.04
N VAL A 79 -14.28 16.79 -4.22
CA VAL A 79 -13.56 16.32 -5.43
C VAL A 79 -12.45 17.28 -5.83
N GLU A 80 -12.76 18.55 -6.07
CA GLU A 80 -11.77 19.55 -6.46
C GLU A 80 -10.72 19.78 -5.36
N PRO A 81 -11.10 19.99 -4.09
CA PRO A 81 -10.12 20.13 -3.01
C PRO A 81 -9.18 18.93 -2.89
N ALA A 82 -9.70 17.69 -3.01
CA ALA A 82 -8.89 16.49 -2.93
C ALA A 82 -7.90 16.38 -4.09
N TRP A 83 -8.30 16.76 -5.29
CA TRP A 83 -7.40 16.85 -6.45
C TRP A 83 -6.26 17.84 -6.18
N GLU A 84 -6.58 19.06 -5.73
CA GLU A 84 -5.59 20.09 -5.43
C GLU A 84 -4.58 19.64 -4.37
N VAL A 85 -5.05 19.02 -3.29
CA VAL A 85 -4.18 18.44 -2.24
C VAL A 85 -3.26 17.38 -2.82
N ALA A 86 -3.78 16.49 -3.68
CA ALA A 86 -2.97 15.45 -4.30
C ALA A 86 -1.91 16.02 -5.25
N GLN A 87 -2.20 17.12 -5.98
CA GLN A 87 -1.25 17.79 -6.84
C GLN A 87 -0.11 18.47 -6.07
N GLN A 88 -0.36 18.95 -4.86
CA GLN A 88 0.63 19.63 -4.01
C GLN A 88 1.47 18.66 -3.20
N GLY A 89 0.93 17.49 -2.84
CA GLY A 89 1.57 16.52 -1.94
C GLY A 89 2.56 15.56 -2.58
N GLY A 90 2.64 15.50 -3.91
CA GLY A 90 3.52 14.59 -4.63
C GLY A 90 4.99 14.99 -4.58
N ARG A 91 5.92 14.03 -4.41
CA ARG A 91 7.38 14.28 -4.43
C ARG A 91 7.91 14.75 -5.79
N ALA A 92 7.22 14.42 -6.87
CA ALA A 92 7.61 14.78 -8.24
C ALA A 92 6.87 16.03 -8.77
N GLY A 93 6.21 16.79 -7.89
CA GLY A 93 5.25 17.81 -8.30
C GLY A 93 3.90 17.18 -8.64
N GLY A 94 2.95 17.98 -9.14
CA GLY A 94 1.63 17.50 -9.57
C GLY A 94 1.71 16.50 -10.72
N GLY A 95 0.61 15.80 -10.97
CA GLY A 95 0.50 14.83 -12.06
C GLY A 95 -0.41 13.66 -11.72
N ARG A 96 0.00 12.48 -12.16
CA ARG A 96 -0.74 11.23 -12.03
C ARG A 96 -1.04 10.86 -10.58
N VAL A 97 -2.27 10.45 -10.32
CA VAL A 97 -2.74 9.99 -9.02
C VAL A 97 -3.38 8.60 -9.13
N ILE A 98 -3.46 7.88 -8.01
CA ILE A 98 -4.33 6.73 -7.85
C ILE A 98 -5.57 7.15 -7.08
N VAL A 99 -6.74 6.71 -7.56
CA VAL A 99 -8.02 6.77 -6.86
C VAL A 99 -8.39 5.36 -6.46
N GLU A 100 -8.61 5.14 -5.18
CA GLU A 100 -8.91 3.83 -4.61
C GLU A 100 -10.31 3.85 -3.99
N GLY A 101 -11.12 2.82 -4.27
CA GLY A 101 -12.37 2.60 -3.55
C GLY A 101 -12.09 2.42 -2.06
N PHE A 102 -12.94 2.98 -1.22
CA PHE A 102 -12.79 2.86 0.22
C PHE A 102 -13.01 1.40 0.65
N VAL A 103 -12.11 0.88 1.44
CA VAL A 103 -12.21 -0.47 2.01
C VAL A 103 -12.62 -0.35 3.46
N GLU A 104 -13.73 -0.99 3.82
CA GLU A 104 -14.07 -1.22 5.21
C GLU A 104 -13.29 -2.43 5.72
N PHE A 105 -12.58 -2.28 6.83
CA PHE A 105 -11.77 -3.33 7.43
C PHE A 105 -11.93 -3.31 8.96
N ASP A 106 -11.67 -4.44 9.58
CA ASP A 106 -11.71 -4.55 11.04
C ASP A 106 -10.44 -3.98 11.65
N TYR A 107 -9.29 -4.24 11.02
CA TYR A 107 -7.99 -3.71 11.40
C TYR A 107 -6.99 -3.77 10.23
N GLU A 108 -5.96 -2.97 10.34
CA GLU A 108 -4.82 -2.93 9.43
C GLU A 108 -3.60 -3.53 10.11
N ILE A 109 -2.80 -4.26 9.35
CA ILE A 109 -1.54 -4.84 9.84
C ILE A 109 -0.38 -4.46 8.94
N THR A 110 0.81 -4.41 9.56
CA THR A 110 2.08 -4.54 8.86
C THR A 110 2.68 -5.92 9.17
N LEU A 111 2.94 -6.71 8.14
CA LEU A 111 3.63 -7.99 8.26
C LEU A 111 5.09 -7.84 7.81
N LEU A 112 6.01 -7.79 8.77
CA LEU A 112 7.43 -7.78 8.47
C LEU A 112 7.83 -9.14 7.90
N THR A 113 8.28 -9.10 6.66
CA THR A 113 8.64 -10.27 5.85
C THR A 113 10.13 -10.21 5.53
N VAL A 114 10.88 -11.18 6.01
CA VAL A 114 12.34 -11.25 5.86
C VAL A 114 12.69 -12.29 4.80
N ARG A 115 13.28 -11.84 3.69
CA ARG A 115 13.82 -12.72 2.65
C ARG A 115 15.32 -12.92 2.86
N HIS A 116 15.72 -14.16 3.05
CA HIS A 116 17.10 -14.56 3.36
C HIS A 116 17.58 -15.72 2.46
N VAL A 117 18.78 -16.22 2.69
CA VAL A 117 19.38 -17.28 1.86
C VAL A 117 18.60 -18.60 1.88
N ASP A 118 17.99 -18.91 3.02
CA ASP A 118 17.30 -20.18 3.24
C ASP A 118 15.78 -20.07 3.02
N GLY A 119 15.26 -18.89 2.60
CA GLY A 119 13.83 -18.73 2.32
C GLY A 119 13.25 -17.40 2.79
N THR A 120 12.02 -17.47 3.29
CA THR A 120 11.25 -16.32 3.77
C THR A 120 10.74 -16.60 5.18
N THR A 121 10.96 -15.66 6.09
CA THR A 121 10.45 -15.68 7.46
C THR A 121 9.49 -14.53 7.68
N PHE A 122 8.36 -14.82 8.31
CA PHE A 122 7.36 -13.81 8.70
C PHE A 122 7.46 -13.56 10.19
N LEU A 123 7.50 -12.29 10.59
CA LEU A 123 7.39 -11.91 11.99
C LEU A 123 5.92 -11.94 12.42
N GLN A 124 5.69 -11.80 13.72
CA GLN A 124 4.32 -11.62 14.21
C GLN A 124 3.69 -10.36 13.60
N PRO A 125 2.39 -10.39 13.26
CA PRO A 125 1.71 -9.22 12.71
C PRO A 125 1.77 -8.02 13.66
N ILE A 126 1.99 -6.85 13.12
CA ILE A 126 1.95 -5.57 13.83
C ILE A 126 0.62 -4.92 13.50
N GLY A 127 -0.23 -4.73 14.50
CA GLY A 127 -1.40 -3.87 14.39
C GLY A 127 -1.00 -2.42 14.54
N HIS A 128 -1.71 -1.52 13.87
CA HIS A 128 -1.49 -0.10 14.04
C HIS A 128 -2.78 0.70 13.85
N ARG A 129 -2.78 1.91 14.39
CA ARG A 129 -3.85 2.86 14.23
C ARG A 129 -3.32 4.13 13.59
N GLN A 130 -4.06 4.61 12.60
CA GLN A 130 -3.81 5.88 11.94
C GLN A 130 -5.03 6.79 12.11
N GLU A 131 -4.80 8.09 12.25
CA GLU A 131 -5.82 9.13 12.23
C GLU A 131 -5.48 10.20 11.21
N GLY A 132 -6.40 10.46 10.28
CA GLY A 132 -6.16 11.42 9.20
C GLY A 132 -5.00 11.08 8.25
N GLY A 133 -4.54 9.84 8.25
CA GLY A 133 -3.36 9.39 7.50
C GLY A 133 -2.05 9.46 8.29
N ASP A 134 -2.10 9.94 9.54
CA ASP A 134 -0.94 10.02 10.42
C ASP A 134 -0.92 8.82 11.38
N TYR A 135 0.25 8.19 11.48
CA TYR A 135 0.51 7.11 12.43
C TYR A 135 0.36 7.61 13.88
N GLN A 136 -0.36 6.85 14.70
CA GLN A 136 -0.60 7.16 16.11
C GLN A 136 0.07 6.15 17.03
N GLU A 137 -0.20 4.87 16.84
CA GLU A 137 0.33 3.80 17.68
C GLU A 137 0.42 2.47 16.93
N SER A 138 1.29 1.58 17.40
CA SER A 138 1.35 0.19 16.97
C SER A 138 1.54 -0.75 18.16
N TRP A 139 1.18 -2.00 17.94
CA TRP A 139 1.35 -3.07 18.92
C TRP A 139 1.71 -4.39 18.22
N GLN A 140 2.42 -5.25 18.92
CA GLN A 140 2.80 -6.57 18.43
C GLN A 140 2.78 -7.58 19.59
N PRO A 141 2.12 -8.74 19.41
CA PRO A 141 1.44 -9.18 18.21
C PRO A 141 0.05 -8.56 18.05
N GLN A 142 -0.41 -8.42 16.79
CA GLN A 142 -1.83 -8.26 16.49
C GLN A 142 -2.47 -9.64 16.47
N PRO A 143 -3.45 -9.93 17.34
CA PRO A 143 -4.20 -11.18 17.25
C PRO A 143 -4.96 -11.28 15.93
N MET A 144 -4.87 -12.44 15.27
CA MET A 144 -5.56 -12.73 14.02
C MET A 144 -6.15 -14.13 14.06
N ALA A 145 -7.21 -14.37 13.29
CA ALA A 145 -7.66 -15.72 12.99
C ALA A 145 -6.59 -16.45 12.16
N ASP A 146 -6.41 -17.76 12.42
CA ASP A 146 -5.39 -18.57 11.73
C ASP A 146 -5.54 -18.51 10.19
N ALA A 147 -6.77 -18.51 9.70
CA ALA A 147 -7.05 -18.41 8.27
C ALA A 147 -6.63 -17.07 7.67
N ALA A 148 -6.88 -15.95 8.37
CA ALA A 148 -6.45 -14.62 7.95
C ALA A 148 -4.92 -14.49 8.00
N LEU A 149 -4.29 -15.00 9.05
CA LEU A 149 -2.83 -15.01 9.17
C LEU A 149 -2.16 -15.79 8.03
N ALA A 150 -2.67 -16.98 7.73
CA ALA A 150 -2.14 -17.80 6.64
C ALA A 150 -2.26 -17.09 5.27
N ARG A 151 -3.38 -16.42 5.01
CA ARG A 151 -3.57 -15.60 3.79
C ARG A 151 -2.63 -14.41 3.74
N ALA A 152 -2.46 -13.70 4.87
CA ALA A 152 -1.53 -12.57 4.98
C ALA A 152 -0.09 -13.00 4.67
N GLN A 153 0.36 -14.12 5.23
CA GLN A 153 1.69 -14.68 4.99
C GLN A 153 1.87 -15.14 3.53
N ALA A 154 0.87 -15.81 2.94
CA ALA A 154 0.91 -16.20 1.54
C ALA A 154 1.05 -14.97 0.62
N MET A 155 0.20 -13.96 0.79
CA MET A 155 0.22 -12.72 0.03
C MET A 155 1.55 -11.96 0.19
N ALA A 156 2.06 -11.83 1.42
CA ALA A 156 3.34 -11.19 1.68
C ALA A 156 4.51 -11.98 1.06
N GLY A 157 4.43 -13.31 1.07
CA GLY A 157 5.40 -14.18 0.40
C GLY A 157 5.44 -13.97 -1.10
N GLU A 158 4.28 -13.94 -1.75
CA GLU A 158 4.14 -13.75 -3.20
C GLU A 158 4.66 -12.37 -3.65
N VAL A 159 4.21 -11.29 -3.01
CA VAL A 159 4.62 -9.93 -3.41
C VAL A 159 6.11 -9.70 -3.18
N THR A 160 6.66 -10.17 -2.06
CA THR A 160 8.09 -10.00 -1.80
C THR A 160 8.96 -10.91 -2.66
N ALA A 161 8.46 -12.08 -3.07
CA ALA A 161 9.13 -12.94 -4.06
C ALA A 161 9.21 -12.25 -5.43
N ALA A 162 8.12 -11.63 -5.89
CA ALA A 162 8.08 -10.90 -7.15
C ALA A 162 8.99 -9.65 -7.15
N LEU A 163 9.12 -8.97 -6.02
CA LEU A 163 10.07 -7.86 -5.86
C LEU A 163 11.54 -8.33 -5.93
N GLY A 164 11.79 -9.58 -5.59
CA GLY A 164 13.10 -10.22 -5.69
C GLY A 164 14.12 -9.75 -4.65
N GLY A 165 15.27 -10.43 -4.65
CA GLY A 165 16.38 -10.14 -3.75
C GLY A 165 16.12 -10.58 -2.31
N ARG A 166 17.00 -10.11 -1.42
CA ARG A 166 16.94 -10.32 0.03
C ARG A 166 16.62 -9.00 0.72
N GLY A 167 16.19 -9.07 1.96
CA GLY A 167 15.92 -7.89 2.79
C GLY A 167 14.70 -8.05 3.68
N ILE A 168 14.38 -6.96 4.36
CA ILE A 168 13.18 -6.84 5.17
C ILE A 168 12.17 -6.01 4.39
N PHE A 169 10.95 -6.49 4.34
CA PHE A 169 9.83 -5.83 3.70
C PHE A 169 8.69 -5.64 4.72
N GLY A 170 8.17 -4.43 4.81
CA GLY A 170 6.93 -4.16 5.54
C GLY A 170 5.75 -4.26 4.58
N VAL A 171 4.95 -5.32 4.70
CA VAL A 171 3.76 -5.53 3.86
C VAL A 171 2.52 -5.09 4.61
N GLU A 172 1.82 -4.09 4.10
CA GLU A 172 0.61 -3.52 4.69
C GLU A 172 -0.62 -4.19 4.11
N LEU A 173 -1.51 -4.64 5.00
CA LEU A 173 -2.68 -5.44 4.64
C LEU A 173 -3.90 -4.98 5.44
N PHE A 174 -5.04 -4.86 4.78
CA PHE A 174 -6.35 -4.71 5.41
C PHE A 174 -6.95 -6.08 5.71
N VAL A 175 -7.56 -6.22 6.88
CA VAL A 175 -8.19 -7.47 7.32
C VAL A 175 -9.65 -7.22 7.67
N ARG A 176 -10.54 -8.05 7.09
CA ARG A 176 -11.96 -8.06 7.38
C ARG A 176 -12.43 -9.50 7.56
N GLY A 177 -12.66 -9.91 8.81
CA GLY A 177 -12.87 -11.31 9.13
C GLY A 177 -11.70 -12.18 8.66
N ASP A 178 -11.97 -13.12 7.76
CA ASP A 178 -10.94 -13.94 7.12
C ASP A 178 -10.39 -13.35 5.81
N GLU A 179 -10.98 -12.29 5.29
CA GLU A 179 -10.51 -11.64 4.06
C GLU A 179 -9.28 -10.78 4.35
N VAL A 180 -8.30 -10.85 3.45
CA VAL A 180 -7.09 -10.04 3.50
C VAL A 180 -6.92 -9.36 2.15
N LEU A 181 -6.71 -8.03 2.16
CA LEU A 181 -6.46 -7.24 0.96
C LEU A 181 -5.08 -6.59 1.05
N PHE A 182 -4.36 -6.63 -0.06
CA PHE A 182 -3.08 -5.94 -0.18
C PHE A 182 -3.29 -4.42 -0.24
N SER A 183 -2.57 -3.70 0.59
CA SER A 183 -2.54 -2.23 0.62
C SER A 183 -1.27 -1.69 -0.02
N GLU A 184 -0.13 -1.88 0.63
CA GLU A 184 1.18 -1.36 0.18
C GLU A 184 2.32 -2.29 0.63
N VAL A 185 3.53 -2.08 0.10
CA VAL A 185 4.76 -2.71 0.60
C VAL A 185 5.92 -1.72 0.56
N SER A 186 6.67 -1.69 1.65
CA SER A 186 7.92 -0.95 1.78
C SER A 186 9.11 -1.92 1.74
N PRO A 187 10.19 -1.65 0.97
CA PRO A 187 11.37 -2.51 0.92
C PRO A 187 12.32 -2.20 2.09
N ARG A 188 11.78 -2.01 3.26
CA ARG A 188 12.40 -1.67 4.54
C ARG A 188 11.46 -2.05 5.68
N PRO A 189 11.93 -2.09 6.95
CA PRO A 189 10.99 -2.07 8.07
C PRO A 189 10.05 -0.86 7.92
N HIS A 190 8.76 -1.08 8.08
CA HIS A 190 7.79 0.00 8.07
C HIS A 190 7.93 0.85 9.33
N ASP A 191 7.38 2.09 9.33
CA ASP A 191 7.42 2.98 10.50
C ASP A 191 6.78 2.34 11.75
N THR A 192 5.83 1.41 11.55
CA THR A 192 5.21 0.61 12.60
C THR A 192 6.11 -0.50 13.15
N GLY A 193 7.16 -0.87 12.46
CA GLY A 193 8.09 -1.95 12.81
C GLY A 193 9.43 -1.47 13.40
N MET A 194 9.54 -0.20 13.72
CA MET A 194 10.74 0.41 14.29
C MET A 194 10.54 0.78 15.76
#